data_28e8e91176cb83a4990d2448c070e8cb
#
_entry.id   28e8e91176cb83a4990d2448c070e8cb
#
_cell.length_a   1.000
_cell.length_b   1.000
_cell.length_c   1.000
_cell.angle_alpha   90.00
_cell.angle_beta   90.00
_cell.angle_gamma   90.00
#
_symmetry.space_group_name_H-M   'P 1'
#
loop_
_entity.id
_entity.type
_entity.pdbx_description
1 polymer ?
#
loop_
_entity_poly.entity_id
_entity_poly.type
_entity_poly.pdbx_seq_one_letter_code
_entity_poly.pdbx_strand_id
1 'polypeptide(L)'
;MQLIDAATTRRHLGFAPLIEALRRGFARGCEVPLRATHAIGDAGTLLLMPAWRVGARLGIKTVTVFPGNGARGLPGLHSAYLLFDASTGVPLAQLDGDEITSRRTAAASALAASFLARADARRLLIVGAGRVAALLAPALQVVRPLAEVVVWNHRGAAAQALAARLCEQGFTARASADLEQAVAGADIVSCATLATAPLIRGEWLRPGMHLDLIGSFTPQMRESDAACFARARVFVDTAEALAKSGDVLDAIAAGAFDATRLQATLAQLCAGTHAGRGTGDTGAREITLFKAVGSALEDLAAAELVVDALAGAAAPESVSCGPSQHAPPPS
;
A
#
# COMPACT_ATOMS: atom_id res chain seq x y z
N MET A 1 -2.99 -9.55 -26.45
CA MET A 1 -3.00 -8.71 -25.24
C MET A 1 -4.42 -8.62 -24.72
N GLN A 2 -4.63 -8.96 -23.45
CA GLN A 2 -5.94 -8.89 -22.80
C GLN A 2 -6.18 -7.49 -22.21
N LEU A 3 -7.38 -6.92 -22.39
CA LEU A 3 -7.80 -5.69 -21.70
C LEU A 3 -8.60 -6.04 -20.46
N ILE A 4 -8.11 -5.61 -19.29
CA ILE A 4 -8.70 -5.90 -17.97
C ILE A 4 -9.15 -4.59 -17.35
N ASP A 5 -10.46 -4.40 -17.24
CA ASP A 5 -11.08 -3.17 -16.74
C ASP A 5 -10.94 -3.03 -15.20
N ALA A 6 -11.33 -1.86 -14.70
CA ALA A 6 -11.27 -1.54 -13.28
C ALA A 6 -12.08 -2.50 -12.40
N ALA A 7 -13.27 -2.94 -12.86
CA ALA A 7 -14.14 -3.83 -12.08
C ALA A 7 -13.51 -5.23 -11.94
N THR A 8 -12.96 -5.75 -13.03
CA THR A 8 -12.26 -7.05 -13.06
C THR A 8 -10.95 -6.97 -12.26
N THR A 9 -10.15 -5.92 -12.44
CA THR A 9 -8.93 -5.67 -11.66
C THR A 9 -9.26 -5.66 -10.16
N ARG A 10 -10.26 -4.91 -9.74
CA ARG A 10 -10.72 -4.83 -8.35
C ARG A 10 -11.13 -6.20 -7.78
N ARG A 11 -11.88 -6.98 -8.55
CA ARG A 11 -12.40 -8.30 -8.13
C ARG A 11 -11.29 -9.27 -7.78
N HIS A 12 -10.18 -9.24 -8.55
CA HIS A 12 -9.05 -10.13 -8.35
C HIS A 12 -7.97 -9.59 -7.41
N LEU A 13 -8.09 -8.33 -6.92
CA LEU A 13 -7.21 -7.73 -5.93
C LEU A 13 -7.84 -7.71 -4.52
N GLY A 14 -8.42 -8.84 -4.07
CA GLY A 14 -8.82 -9.00 -2.66
C GLY A 14 -7.61 -8.81 -1.73
N PHE A 15 -7.82 -8.20 -0.53
CA PHE A 15 -6.68 -7.80 0.31
C PHE A 15 -5.86 -8.98 0.84
N ALA A 16 -6.49 -10.08 1.26
CA ALA A 16 -5.73 -11.24 1.76
C ALA A 16 -4.77 -11.81 0.70
N PRO A 17 -5.21 -12.18 -0.51
CA PRO A 17 -4.30 -12.66 -1.55
C PRO A 17 -3.31 -11.57 -2.03
N LEU A 18 -3.70 -10.29 -2.03
CA LEU A 18 -2.81 -9.21 -2.45
C LEU A 18 -1.68 -8.97 -1.44
N ILE A 19 -1.97 -8.94 -0.14
CA ILE A 19 -0.95 -8.84 0.92
C ILE A 19 0.05 -9.99 0.80
N GLU A 20 -0.42 -11.19 0.54
CA GLU A 20 0.46 -12.35 0.37
C GLU A 20 1.26 -12.30 -0.94
N ALA A 21 0.68 -11.79 -2.03
CA ALA A 21 1.41 -11.55 -3.28
C ALA A 21 2.53 -10.50 -3.08
N LEU A 22 2.25 -9.41 -2.37
CA LEU A 22 3.26 -8.41 -2.00
C LEU A 22 4.35 -9.01 -1.10
N ARG A 23 3.99 -9.81 -0.08
CA ARG A 23 4.96 -10.49 0.78
C ARG A 23 5.93 -11.34 -0.04
N ARG A 24 5.43 -12.17 -0.94
CA ARG A 24 6.27 -12.96 -1.84
C ARG A 24 7.08 -12.10 -2.80
N GLY A 25 6.46 -11.03 -3.34
CA GLY A 25 7.13 -10.09 -4.24
C GLY A 25 8.33 -9.42 -3.58
N PHE A 26 8.17 -8.86 -2.38
CA PHE A 26 9.25 -8.25 -1.62
C PHE A 26 10.32 -9.25 -1.17
N ALA A 27 9.95 -10.47 -0.76
CA ALA A 27 10.90 -11.50 -0.36
C ALA A 27 11.76 -11.99 -1.53
N ARG A 28 11.19 -12.11 -2.73
CA ARG A 28 11.92 -12.54 -3.95
C ARG A 28 12.73 -11.42 -4.56
N GLY A 29 12.22 -10.17 -4.46
CA GLY A 29 12.75 -9.03 -5.19
C GLY A 29 12.43 -9.07 -6.69
N CYS A 30 12.78 -7.98 -7.34
CA CYS A 30 12.79 -7.81 -8.79
C CYS A 30 13.68 -6.62 -9.13
N GLU A 31 14.02 -6.44 -10.41
CA GLU A 31 14.69 -5.24 -10.86
C GLU A 31 13.68 -4.09 -10.93
N VAL A 32 14.00 -2.98 -10.25
CA VAL A 32 13.17 -1.77 -10.19
C VAL A 32 14.06 -0.57 -10.50
N PRO A 33 14.18 -0.15 -11.76
CA PRO A 33 14.86 1.09 -12.10
C PRO A 33 14.20 2.30 -11.44
N LEU A 34 14.98 3.36 -11.28
CA LEU A 34 14.42 4.64 -10.83
C LEU A 34 13.30 5.07 -11.78
N ARG A 35 12.18 5.54 -11.20
CA ARG A 35 11.08 6.06 -12.01
C ARG A 35 11.54 7.23 -12.88
N ALA A 36 11.21 7.17 -14.17
CA ALA A 36 11.42 8.29 -15.08
C ALA A 36 10.28 9.30 -14.92
N THR A 37 10.66 10.57 -14.83
CA THR A 37 9.71 11.68 -14.66
C THR A 37 9.93 12.69 -15.77
N HIS A 38 8.87 13.02 -16.52
CA HIS A 38 8.90 13.95 -17.65
C HIS A 38 7.84 15.03 -17.46
N ALA A 39 8.25 16.30 -17.58
CA ALA A 39 7.31 17.41 -17.60
C ALA A 39 6.54 17.42 -18.93
N ILE A 40 5.23 17.69 -18.87
CA ILE A 40 4.37 17.92 -20.03
C ILE A 40 4.04 19.42 -20.02
N GLY A 41 4.98 20.21 -20.51
CA GLY A 41 4.93 21.66 -20.36
C GLY A 41 4.72 22.05 -18.89
N ASP A 42 3.95 23.13 -18.67
CA ASP A 42 3.60 23.60 -17.32
C ASP A 42 2.33 22.92 -16.76
N ALA A 43 1.66 22.10 -17.57
CA ALA A 43 0.33 21.59 -17.25
C ALA A 43 0.39 20.28 -16.45
N GLY A 44 1.41 19.45 -16.62
CA GLY A 44 1.39 18.12 -16.05
C GLY A 44 2.72 17.38 -16.04
N THR A 45 2.68 16.16 -15.54
CA THR A 45 3.85 15.27 -15.42
C THR A 45 3.49 13.87 -15.87
N LEU A 46 4.39 13.24 -16.63
CA LEU A 46 4.37 11.81 -16.95
C LEU A 46 5.37 11.09 -16.07
N LEU A 47 4.95 10.00 -15.43
CA LEU A 47 5.80 9.08 -14.67
C LEU A 47 5.78 7.71 -15.34
N LEU A 48 6.95 7.10 -15.53
CA LEU A 48 7.10 5.72 -15.97
C LEU A 48 7.78 4.92 -14.86
N MET A 49 7.14 3.82 -14.47
CA MET A 49 7.57 2.99 -13.34
C MET A 49 7.68 1.53 -13.81
N PRO A 50 8.80 1.13 -14.42
CA PRO A 50 9.02 -0.24 -14.82
C PRO A 50 9.49 -1.11 -13.64
N ALA A 51 9.17 -2.41 -13.71
CA ALA A 51 9.75 -3.45 -12.87
C ALA A 51 9.71 -4.78 -13.61
N TRP A 52 10.74 -5.64 -13.41
CA TRP A 52 10.75 -6.95 -14.04
C TRP A 52 11.50 -8.00 -13.25
N ARG A 53 11.14 -9.25 -13.50
CA ARG A 53 11.94 -10.44 -13.18
C ARG A 53 12.36 -11.12 -14.47
N VAL A 54 13.66 -11.26 -14.65
CA VAL A 54 14.24 -11.91 -15.84
C VAL A 54 13.63 -13.31 -16.01
N GLY A 55 13.20 -13.63 -17.21
CA GLY A 55 12.59 -14.92 -17.54
C GLY A 55 11.16 -15.13 -17.00
N ALA A 56 10.53 -14.09 -16.44
CA ALA A 56 9.17 -14.18 -15.91
C ALA A 56 8.26 -13.07 -16.45
N ARG A 57 8.12 -11.96 -15.75
CA ARG A 57 7.22 -10.86 -16.10
C ARG A 57 7.95 -9.52 -16.08
N LEU A 58 7.55 -8.64 -16.99
CA LEU A 58 7.90 -7.22 -17.02
C LEU A 58 6.62 -6.41 -16.97
N GLY A 59 6.57 -5.41 -16.11
CA GLY A 59 5.44 -4.52 -16.01
C GLY A 59 5.85 -3.06 -16.06
N ILE A 60 5.01 -2.22 -16.63
CA ILE A 60 5.22 -0.77 -16.70
C ILE A 60 3.93 -0.07 -16.25
N LYS A 61 4.00 0.67 -15.15
CA LYS A 61 2.95 1.62 -14.81
C LYS A 61 3.26 2.96 -15.45
N THR A 62 2.30 3.45 -16.21
CA THR A 62 2.28 4.83 -16.73
C THR A 62 1.33 5.66 -15.89
N VAL A 63 1.80 6.79 -15.34
CA VAL A 63 0.99 7.71 -14.54
C VAL A 63 1.07 9.09 -15.16
N THR A 64 -0.07 9.74 -15.32
CA THR A 64 -0.15 11.17 -15.68
C THR A 64 -0.70 11.95 -14.50
N VAL A 65 -0.06 13.06 -14.15
CA VAL A 65 -0.47 13.96 -13.07
C VAL A 65 -0.72 15.34 -13.67
N PHE A 66 -1.97 15.78 -13.59
CA PHE A 66 -2.42 17.09 -14.07
C PHE A 66 -3.16 17.81 -12.94
N PRO A 67 -2.47 18.60 -12.10
CA PRO A 67 -3.05 19.24 -10.92
C PRO A 67 -4.25 20.15 -11.26
N GLY A 68 -4.27 20.77 -12.45
CA GLY A 68 -5.36 21.64 -12.93
C GLY A 68 -6.66 20.93 -13.32
N ASN A 69 -6.69 19.59 -13.34
CA ASN A 69 -7.88 18.83 -13.76
C ASN A 69 -9.10 19.05 -12.85
N GLY A 70 -8.89 19.38 -11.57
CA GLY A 70 -9.98 19.66 -10.64
C GLY A 70 -10.93 20.77 -11.13
N ALA A 71 -10.42 21.79 -11.82
CA ALA A 71 -11.22 22.84 -12.45
C ALA A 71 -12.11 22.35 -13.61
N ARG A 72 -11.81 21.16 -14.15
CA ARG A 72 -12.55 20.49 -15.22
C ARG A 72 -13.43 19.35 -14.72
N GLY A 73 -13.52 19.14 -13.39
CA GLY A 73 -14.24 18.02 -12.80
C GLY A 73 -13.57 16.66 -13.03
N LEU A 74 -12.30 16.63 -13.44
CA LEU A 74 -11.54 15.42 -13.71
C LEU A 74 -10.58 15.09 -12.56
N PRO A 75 -10.24 13.79 -12.35
CA PRO A 75 -9.17 13.42 -11.43
C PRO A 75 -7.82 14.04 -11.82
N GLY A 76 -7.05 14.47 -10.83
CA GLY A 76 -5.71 15.03 -11.05
C GLY A 76 -4.65 13.99 -11.41
N LEU A 77 -4.98 12.69 -11.32
CA LEU A 77 -4.09 11.58 -11.61
C LEU A 77 -4.85 10.47 -12.34
N HIS A 78 -4.23 9.94 -13.39
CA HIS A 78 -4.68 8.75 -14.11
C HIS A 78 -3.53 7.80 -14.31
N SER A 79 -3.79 6.50 -14.33
CA SER A 79 -2.75 5.51 -14.58
C SER A 79 -3.24 4.29 -15.36
N ALA A 80 -2.33 3.72 -16.15
CA ALA A 80 -2.50 2.46 -16.85
C ALA A 80 -1.32 1.54 -16.52
N TYR A 81 -1.56 0.24 -16.53
CA TYR A 81 -0.53 -0.76 -16.31
C TYR A 81 -0.43 -1.70 -17.49
N LEU A 82 0.77 -1.89 -18.02
CA LEU A 82 1.08 -2.85 -19.08
C LEU A 82 1.93 -3.98 -18.52
N LEU A 83 1.55 -5.22 -18.81
CA LEU A 83 2.27 -6.44 -18.44
C LEU A 83 2.74 -7.19 -19.68
N PHE A 84 4.00 -7.63 -19.66
CA PHE A 84 4.67 -8.35 -20.74
C PHE A 84 5.28 -9.65 -20.22
N ASP A 85 5.47 -10.60 -21.10
CA ASP A 85 6.38 -11.71 -20.88
C ASP A 85 7.83 -11.23 -20.97
N ALA A 86 8.61 -11.42 -19.90
CA ALA A 86 9.98 -10.90 -19.84
C ALA A 86 11.01 -11.77 -20.60
N SER A 87 10.58 -12.91 -21.15
CA SER A 87 11.45 -13.77 -21.99
C SER A 87 11.31 -13.44 -23.48
N THR A 88 10.10 -13.02 -23.90
CA THR A 88 9.76 -12.85 -25.31
C THR A 88 9.42 -11.42 -25.70
N GLY A 89 9.12 -10.56 -24.71
CA GLY A 89 8.64 -9.19 -24.92
C GLY A 89 7.17 -9.12 -25.36
N VAL A 90 6.45 -10.24 -25.44
CA VAL A 90 5.05 -10.27 -25.86
C VAL A 90 4.17 -9.54 -24.83
N PRO A 91 3.33 -8.55 -25.26
CA PRO A 91 2.39 -7.89 -24.37
C PRO A 91 1.25 -8.84 -23.98
N LEU A 92 1.10 -9.08 -22.67
CA LEU A 92 0.13 -10.02 -22.11
C LEU A 92 -1.19 -9.35 -21.77
N ALA A 93 -1.13 -8.25 -21.00
CA ALA A 93 -2.32 -7.57 -20.52
C ALA A 93 -2.10 -6.06 -20.36
N GLN A 94 -3.20 -5.31 -20.51
CA GLN A 94 -3.35 -3.95 -20.01
C GLN A 94 -4.38 -3.97 -18.88
N LEU A 95 -4.02 -3.40 -17.73
CA LEU A 95 -4.87 -3.36 -16.53
C LEU A 95 -5.15 -1.91 -16.13
N ASP A 96 -6.24 -1.71 -15.37
CA ASP A 96 -6.52 -0.43 -14.73
C ASP A 96 -5.45 -0.12 -13.66
N GLY A 97 -4.65 0.92 -13.93
CA GLY A 97 -3.54 1.32 -13.06
C GLY A 97 -4.01 1.98 -11.78
N ASP A 98 -5.17 2.60 -11.76
CA ASP A 98 -5.72 3.31 -10.60
C ASP A 98 -6.20 2.33 -9.51
N GLU A 99 -6.84 1.23 -9.91
CA GLU A 99 -7.19 0.14 -8.99
C GLU A 99 -5.93 -0.55 -8.44
N ILE A 100 -4.96 -0.88 -9.32
CA ILE A 100 -3.67 -1.43 -8.88
C ILE A 100 -3.05 -0.50 -7.84
N THR A 101 -2.84 0.78 -8.19
CA THR A 101 -2.15 1.74 -7.32
C THR A 101 -2.85 1.89 -5.97
N SER A 102 -4.17 2.05 -5.96
CA SER A 102 -4.92 2.30 -4.71
C SER A 102 -4.89 1.07 -3.79
N ARG A 103 -5.13 -0.12 -4.36
CA ARG A 103 -5.24 -1.35 -3.58
C ARG A 103 -3.88 -1.87 -3.11
N ARG A 104 -2.83 -1.85 -3.98
CA ARG A 104 -1.50 -2.29 -3.56
C ARG A 104 -0.91 -1.37 -2.48
N THR A 105 -1.24 -0.06 -2.50
CA THR A 105 -0.79 0.88 -1.47
C THR A 105 -1.39 0.54 -0.11
N ALA A 106 -2.71 0.35 -0.02
CA ALA A 106 -3.34 -0.08 1.22
C ALA A 106 -2.87 -1.46 1.69
N ALA A 107 -2.62 -2.38 0.74
CA ALA A 107 -2.09 -3.71 1.05
C ALA A 107 -0.64 -3.66 1.55
N ALA A 108 0.22 -2.77 1.03
CA ALA A 108 1.58 -2.56 1.53
C ALA A 108 1.59 -2.03 2.97
N SER A 109 0.71 -1.08 3.30
CA SER A 109 0.49 -0.61 4.67
C SER A 109 0.04 -1.74 5.60
N ALA A 110 -0.91 -2.57 5.17
CA ALA A 110 -1.36 -3.72 5.94
C ALA A 110 -0.25 -4.78 6.10
N LEU A 111 0.54 -5.04 5.05
CA LEU A 111 1.69 -5.92 5.10
C LEU A 111 2.74 -5.41 6.11
N ALA A 112 3.08 -4.12 6.08
CA ALA A 112 3.97 -3.51 7.06
C ALA A 112 3.40 -3.60 8.48
N ALA A 113 2.12 -3.28 8.68
CA ALA A 113 1.44 -3.40 9.98
C ALA A 113 1.45 -4.83 10.50
N SER A 114 1.48 -5.88 9.63
CA SER A 114 1.58 -7.28 10.07
C SER A 114 2.87 -7.57 10.82
N PHE A 115 3.95 -6.84 10.54
CA PHE A 115 5.25 -6.93 11.24
C PHE A 115 5.41 -5.89 12.34
N LEU A 116 4.78 -4.71 12.22
CA LEU A 116 5.13 -3.52 12.99
C LEU A 116 4.07 -3.07 13.99
N ALA A 117 2.79 -3.32 13.76
CA ALA A 117 1.75 -3.06 14.73
C ALA A 117 1.69 -4.19 15.77
N ARG A 118 1.22 -3.90 16.99
CA ARG A 118 0.96 -4.94 17.98
C ARG A 118 -0.10 -5.92 17.48
N ALA A 119 0.01 -7.18 17.84
CA ALA A 119 -0.94 -8.22 17.43
C ALA A 119 -2.37 -7.95 17.93
N ASP A 120 -2.48 -7.32 19.09
CA ASP A 120 -3.74 -6.96 19.76
C ASP A 120 -4.26 -5.56 19.39
N ALA A 121 -3.64 -4.87 18.41
CA ALA A 121 -4.08 -3.56 17.95
C ALA A 121 -5.50 -3.61 17.38
N ARG A 122 -6.42 -2.79 17.91
CA ARG A 122 -7.86 -2.83 17.62
C ARG A 122 -8.44 -1.50 17.16
N ARG A 123 -7.74 -0.38 17.41
CA ARG A 123 -8.23 0.97 17.12
C ARG A 123 -7.40 1.61 16.01
N LEU A 124 -8.05 1.82 14.86
CA LEU A 124 -7.45 2.45 13.70
C LEU A 124 -7.90 3.90 13.59
N LEU A 125 -6.94 4.82 13.47
CA LEU A 125 -7.20 6.17 12.98
C LEU A 125 -6.74 6.27 11.53
N ILE A 126 -7.64 6.68 10.64
CA ILE A 126 -7.37 7.05 9.26
C ILE A 126 -7.30 8.57 9.16
N VAL A 127 -6.15 9.09 8.73
CA VAL A 127 -5.95 10.52 8.45
C VAL A 127 -5.96 10.73 6.95
N GLY A 128 -7.05 11.34 6.46
CA GLY A 128 -7.37 11.46 5.04
C GLY A 128 -8.72 10.83 4.70
N ALA A 129 -9.28 11.18 3.54
CA ALA A 129 -10.56 10.64 3.06
C ALA A 129 -10.55 10.37 1.54
N GLY A 130 -9.36 10.17 0.95
CA GLY A 130 -9.16 9.86 -0.46
C GLY A 130 -9.36 8.37 -0.79
N ARG A 131 -9.02 8.00 -2.04
CA ARG A 131 -9.15 6.60 -2.54
C ARG A 131 -8.36 5.60 -1.70
N VAL A 132 -7.11 5.90 -1.36
CA VAL A 132 -6.29 5.02 -0.53
C VAL A 132 -6.85 4.94 0.89
N ALA A 133 -7.19 6.07 1.51
CA ALA A 133 -7.77 6.14 2.85
C ALA A 133 -9.02 5.23 2.99
N ALA A 134 -9.87 5.19 1.96
CA ALA A 134 -11.08 4.36 1.95
C ALA A 134 -10.80 2.84 1.92
N LEU A 135 -9.59 2.44 1.59
CA LEU A 135 -9.15 1.05 1.49
C LEU A 135 -8.34 0.56 2.70
N LEU A 136 -7.94 1.48 3.61
CA LEU A 136 -7.08 1.13 4.74
C LEU A 136 -7.76 0.23 5.77
N ALA A 137 -9.01 0.52 6.14
CA ALA A 137 -9.72 -0.32 7.12
C ALA A 137 -9.88 -1.77 6.62
N PRO A 138 -10.41 -2.05 5.41
CA PRO A 138 -10.52 -3.41 4.91
C PRO A 138 -9.17 -4.10 4.69
N ALA A 139 -8.09 -3.37 4.35
CA ALA A 139 -6.76 -3.96 4.23
C ALA A 139 -6.17 -4.34 5.59
N LEU A 140 -6.22 -3.43 6.57
CA LEU A 140 -5.68 -3.64 7.92
C LEU A 140 -6.48 -4.68 8.71
N GLN A 141 -7.79 -4.81 8.47
CA GLN A 141 -8.64 -5.86 9.08
C GLN A 141 -8.15 -7.27 8.77
N VAL A 142 -7.46 -7.48 7.64
CA VAL A 142 -6.89 -8.80 7.29
C VAL A 142 -5.78 -9.21 8.27
N VAL A 143 -5.05 -8.25 8.82
CA VAL A 143 -3.84 -8.51 9.62
C VAL A 143 -4.00 -8.14 11.09
N ARG A 144 -5.03 -7.36 11.47
CA ARG A 144 -5.29 -6.93 12.86
C ARG A 144 -6.78 -6.98 13.18
N PRO A 145 -7.16 -7.36 14.41
CA PRO A 145 -8.57 -7.52 14.82
C PRO A 145 -9.20 -6.15 15.12
N LEU A 146 -9.39 -5.31 14.09
CA LEU A 146 -9.94 -3.97 14.25
C LEU A 146 -11.34 -4.00 14.86
N ALA A 147 -11.55 -3.24 15.94
CA ALA A 147 -12.83 -3.09 16.61
C ALA A 147 -13.43 -1.69 16.42
N GLU A 148 -12.59 -0.68 16.20
CA GLU A 148 -13.02 0.70 15.99
C GLU A 148 -12.17 1.36 14.91
N VAL A 149 -12.82 2.13 14.02
CA VAL A 149 -12.18 2.97 13.00
C VAL A 149 -12.59 4.42 13.21
N VAL A 150 -11.63 5.29 13.43
CA VAL A 150 -11.85 6.74 13.47
C VAL A 150 -11.31 7.34 12.18
N VAL A 151 -12.06 8.24 11.59
CA VAL A 151 -11.65 8.96 10.36
C VAL A 151 -11.49 10.44 10.70
N TRP A 152 -10.36 10.99 10.36
CA TRP A 152 -10.15 12.43 10.41
C TRP A 152 -9.75 12.97 9.03
N ASN A 153 -10.28 14.13 8.69
CA ASN A 153 -9.88 14.90 7.51
C ASN A 153 -10.09 16.39 7.78
N HIS A 154 -9.23 17.26 7.23
CA HIS A 154 -9.38 18.72 7.36
C HIS A 154 -10.74 19.23 6.85
N ARG A 155 -11.38 18.51 5.91
CA ARG A 155 -12.77 18.71 5.50
C ARG A 155 -13.63 17.70 6.26
N GLY A 156 -14.26 18.13 7.37
CA GLY A 156 -15.05 17.26 8.23
C GLY A 156 -16.14 16.45 7.51
N ALA A 157 -16.80 17.07 6.51
CA ALA A 157 -17.80 16.38 5.69
C ALA A 157 -17.21 15.16 4.93
N ALA A 158 -15.95 15.25 4.47
CA ALA A 158 -15.30 14.13 3.80
C ALA A 158 -14.99 12.99 4.79
N ALA A 159 -14.60 13.32 6.02
CA ALA A 159 -14.41 12.33 7.09
C ALA A 159 -15.72 11.63 7.44
N GLN A 160 -16.83 12.37 7.58
CA GLN A 160 -18.16 11.82 7.83
C GLN A 160 -18.62 10.88 6.71
N ALA A 161 -18.45 11.30 5.45
CA ALA A 161 -18.81 10.49 4.30
C ALA A 161 -18.00 9.18 4.22
N LEU A 162 -16.69 9.22 4.55
CA LEU A 162 -15.88 8.00 4.60
C LEU A 162 -16.29 7.10 5.76
N ALA A 163 -16.52 7.65 6.95
CA ALA A 163 -16.98 6.88 8.11
C ALA A 163 -18.31 6.17 7.83
N ALA A 164 -19.28 6.87 7.21
CA ALA A 164 -20.56 6.27 6.82
C ALA A 164 -20.38 5.09 5.86
N ARG A 165 -19.54 5.23 4.82
CA ARG A 165 -19.22 4.13 3.88
C ARG A 165 -18.55 2.93 4.57
N LEU A 166 -17.71 3.18 5.56
CA LEU A 166 -17.09 2.10 6.35
C LEU A 166 -18.13 1.38 7.23
N CYS A 167 -19.10 2.13 7.79
CA CYS A 167 -20.23 1.52 8.51
C CYS A 167 -21.07 0.62 7.60
N GLU A 168 -21.36 1.05 6.36
CA GLU A 168 -22.05 0.23 5.35
C GLU A 168 -21.28 -1.06 5.00
N GLN A 169 -19.95 -1.05 5.14
CA GLN A 169 -19.09 -2.23 4.98
C GLN A 169 -18.96 -3.10 6.24
N GLY A 170 -19.69 -2.76 7.32
CA GLY A 170 -19.71 -3.51 8.57
C GLY A 170 -18.66 -3.11 9.61
N PHE A 171 -17.93 -2.01 9.40
CA PHE A 171 -17.00 -1.49 10.40
C PHE A 171 -17.72 -0.64 11.44
N THR A 172 -17.27 -0.68 12.70
CA THR A 172 -17.64 0.32 13.71
C THR A 172 -16.80 1.57 13.45
N ALA A 173 -17.34 2.50 12.65
CA ALA A 173 -16.60 3.68 12.19
C ALA A 173 -17.29 4.98 12.59
N ARG A 174 -16.48 6.02 12.88
CA ARG A 174 -16.94 7.39 13.14
C ARG A 174 -15.94 8.43 12.65
N ALA A 175 -16.41 9.63 12.38
CA ALA A 175 -15.54 10.77 12.14
C ALA A 175 -15.13 11.44 13.47
N SER A 176 -13.95 12.08 13.46
CA SER A 176 -13.49 12.96 14.54
C SER A 176 -13.17 14.35 13.99
N ALA A 177 -13.50 15.39 14.74
CA ALA A 177 -13.05 16.76 14.46
C ALA A 177 -11.72 17.09 15.16
N ASP A 178 -11.41 16.38 16.25
CA ASP A 178 -10.19 16.56 17.06
C ASP A 178 -9.16 15.49 16.68
N LEU A 179 -8.08 15.94 16.00
CA LEU A 179 -7.03 15.04 15.52
C LEU A 179 -6.16 14.55 16.68
N GLU A 180 -5.80 15.41 17.63
CA GLU A 180 -4.97 15.05 18.77
C GLU A 180 -5.63 13.97 19.63
N GLN A 181 -6.90 14.18 20.00
CA GLN A 181 -7.66 13.18 20.74
C GLN A 181 -7.81 11.87 19.96
N ALA A 182 -8.01 11.95 18.64
CA ALA A 182 -8.11 10.76 17.79
C ALA A 182 -6.79 9.98 17.73
N VAL A 183 -5.65 10.66 17.61
CA VAL A 183 -4.31 10.04 17.69
C VAL A 183 -4.13 9.41 19.07
N ALA A 184 -4.41 10.14 20.15
CA ALA A 184 -4.27 9.62 21.51
C ALA A 184 -5.12 8.37 21.77
N GLY A 185 -6.23 8.20 21.06
CA GLY A 185 -7.10 7.02 21.14
C GLY A 185 -6.66 5.80 20.31
N ALA A 186 -5.77 5.95 19.33
CA ALA A 186 -5.47 4.92 18.35
C ALA A 186 -4.37 3.95 18.78
N ASP A 187 -4.39 2.74 18.24
CA ASP A 187 -3.28 1.77 18.26
C ASP A 187 -2.47 1.85 16.96
N ILE A 188 -3.17 2.10 15.84
CA ILE A 188 -2.61 2.32 14.51
C ILE A 188 -3.11 3.67 14.00
N VAL A 189 -2.18 4.52 13.56
CA VAL A 189 -2.48 5.77 12.85
C VAL A 189 -1.97 5.62 11.44
N SER A 190 -2.86 5.66 10.43
CA SER A 190 -2.48 5.55 9.01
C SER A 190 -2.86 6.83 8.28
N CYS A 191 -1.85 7.51 7.72
CA CYS A 191 -1.98 8.78 7.03
C CYS A 191 -1.91 8.56 5.51
N ALA A 192 -2.96 9.01 4.80
CA ALA A 192 -3.07 8.95 3.34
C ALA A 192 -3.57 10.29 2.80
N THR A 193 -2.73 11.32 2.92
CA THR A 193 -3.05 12.70 2.57
C THR A 193 -2.11 13.26 1.50
N LEU A 194 -2.40 14.45 1.01
CA LEU A 194 -1.52 15.25 0.17
C LEU A 194 -1.01 16.49 0.93
N ALA A 195 -0.90 16.39 2.26
CA ALA A 195 -0.48 17.48 3.11
C ALA A 195 0.96 17.91 2.81
N THR A 196 1.21 19.21 2.89
CA THR A 196 2.54 19.83 2.75
C THR A 196 3.04 20.43 4.06
N ALA A 197 2.20 20.36 5.11
CA ALA A 197 2.53 20.72 6.47
C ALA A 197 2.19 19.55 7.42
N PRO A 198 2.98 19.33 8.48
CA PRO A 198 2.78 18.22 9.40
C PRO A 198 1.38 18.24 10.04
N LEU A 199 0.73 17.08 10.03
CA LEU A 199 -0.56 16.84 10.68
C LEU A 199 -0.38 16.11 12.00
N ILE A 200 0.49 15.10 12.04
CA ILE A 200 0.77 14.29 13.23
C ILE A 200 1.98 14.85 13.97
N ARG A 201 1.82 15.05 15.28
CA ARG A 201 2.90 15.50 16.15
C ARG A 201 3.48 14.34 16.96
N GLY A 202 4.80 14.30 17.08
CA GLY A 202 5.48 13.25 17.82
C GLY A 202 5.07 13.21 19.30
N GLU A 203 4.74 14.34 19.92
CA GLU A 203 4.29 14.42 21.29
C GLU A 203 2.97 13.67 21.55
N TRP A 204 2.12 13.49 20.53
CA TRP A 204 0.86 12.75 20.64
C TRP A 204 1.04 11.22 20.59
N LEU A 205 2.21 10.74 20.12
CA LEU A 205 2.45 9.32 20.01
C LEU A 205 2.67 8.69 21.38
N ARG A 206 1.96 7.61 21.65
CA ARG A 206 2.05 6.85 22.90
C ARG A 206 2.85 5.56 22.69
N PRO A 207 3.47 5.02 23.76
CA PRO A 207 4.10 3.70 23.71
C PRO A 207 3.15 2.64 23.12
N GLY A 208 3.68 1.79 22.24
CA GLY A 208 2.96 0.70 21.59
C GLY A 208 2.26 1.06 20.28
N MET A 209 2.17 2.33 19.92
CA MET A 209 1.55 2.78 18.65
C MET A 209 2.34 2.32 17.42
N HIS A 210 1.60 2.20 16.33
CA HIS A 210 2.13 2.09 14.97
C HIS A 210 1.68 3.30 14.16
N LEU A 211 2.64 4.06 13.60
CA LEU A 211 2.39 5.17 12.69
C LEU A 211 2.76 4.76 11.26
N ASP A 212 1.79 4.82 10.35
CA ASP A 212 1.91 4.47 8.95
C ASP A 212 1.71 5.74 8.09
N LEU A 213 2.75 6.14 7.34
CA LEU A 213 2.81 7.37 6.56
C LEU A 213 2.89 7.04 5.07
N ILE A 214 1.81 7.28 4.34
CA ILE A 214 1.68 6.92 2.92
C ILE A 214 1.82 8.15 2.01
N GLY A 215 1.28 9.29 2.44
CA GLY A 215 0.97 10.40 1.55
C GLY A 215 2.17 11.21 1.09
N SER A 216 3.24 11.28 1.88
CA SER A 216 4.43 12.07 1.57
C SER A 216 5.40 11.29 0.67
N PHE A 217 5.17 11.33 -0.64
CA PHE A 217 5.99 10.66 -1.66
C PHE A 217 6.78 11.64 -2.55
N THR A 218 6.74 12.94 -2.24
CA THR A 218 7.59 14.00 -2.82
C THR A 218 8.27 14.82 -1.72
N PRO A 219 9.37 15.52 -2.01
CA PRO A 219 10.10 16.31 -1.00
C PRO A 219 9.29 17.44 -0.35
N GLN A 220 8.22 17.91 -1.00
CA GLN A 220 7.37 19.00 -0.51
C GLN A 220 6.25 18.53 0.40
N MET A 221 5.94 17.23 0.39
CA MET A 221 4.80 16.67 1.13
C MET A 221 5.23 16.25 2.53
N ARG A 222 4.37 16.51 3.53
CA ARG A 222 4.59 16.15 4.94
C ARG A 222 3.30 15.78 5.61
N GLU A 223 3.28 14.64 6.29
CA GLU A 223 2.16 14.17 7.11
C GLU A 223 2.47 14.22 8.60
N SER A 224 3.77 14.18 8.98
CA SER A 224 4.21 14.16 10.37
C SER A 224 5.33 15.17 10.62
N ASP A 225 5.51 15.55 11.89
CA ASP A 225 6.66 16.33 12.30
C ASP A 225 7.91 15.46 12.52
N ALA A 226 9.07 16.10 12.61
CA ALA A 226 10.35 15.44 12.83
C ALA A 226 10.41 14.67 14.17
N ALA A 227 9.65 15.08 15.19
CA ALA A 227 9.62 14.42 16.50
C ALA A 227 9.01 13.01 16.42
N CYS A 228 8.17 12.71 15.43
CA CYS A 228 7.68 11.36 15.17
C CYS A 228 8.83 10.39 14.88
N PHE A 229 9.81 10.83 14.07
CA PHE A 229 10.98 10.02 13.71
C PHE A 229 11.99 9.88 14.87
N ALA A 230 12.12 10.92 15.70
CA ALA A 230 12.98 10.87 16.89
C ALA A 230 12.52 9.80 17.90
N ARG A 231 11.20 9.62 18.02
CA ARG A 231 10.56 8.76 19.03
C ARG A 231 10.31 7.33 18.57
N ALA A 232 10.33 7.08 17.25
CA ALA A 232 9.93 5.80 16.68
C ALA A 232 11.12 4.98 16.17
N ARG A 233 10.93 3.67 16.10
CA ARG A 233 11.73 2.78 15.25
C ARG A 233 11.21 2.91 13.83
N VAL A 234 12.06 3.34 12.90
CA VAL A 234 11.70 3.71 11.54
C VAL A 234 11.94 2.57 10.57
N PHE A 235 10.93 2.26 9.76
CA PHE A 235 10.93 1.28 8.68
C PHE A 235 10.43 1.94 7.40
N VAL A 236 10.85 1.44 6.25
CA VAL A 236 10.43 1.99 4.95
C VAL A 236 10.01 0.85 3.99
N ASP A 237 9.23 1.20 2.98
CA ASP A 237 8.93 0.28 1.88
C ASP A 237 10.21 -0.05 1.08
N THR A 238 10.91 0.99 0.66
CA THR A 238 12.18 0.90 -0.07
C THR A 238 13.14 2.01 0.39
N ALA A 239 14.44 1.84 0.13
CA ALA A 239 15.44 2.86 0.44
C ALA A 239 15.19 4.20 -0.27
N GLU A 240 14.41 4.22 -1.35
CA GLU A 240 14.03 5.46 -2.04
C GLU A 240 13.27 6.45 -1.13
N ALA A 241 12.57 5.95 -0.11
CA ALA A 241 11.86 6.79 0.86
C ALA A 241 12.80 7.80 1.55
N LEU A 242 14.07 7.43 1.78
CA LEU A 242 15.08 8.30 2.41
C LEU A 242 15.43 9.53 1.56
N ALA A 243 15.27 9.44 0.24
CA ALA A 243 15.60 10.51 -0.70
C ALA A 243 14.37 11.24 -1.28
N LYS A 244 13.17 10.65 -1.15
CA LYS A 244 11.96 11.16 -1.83
C LYS A 244 10.90 11.69 -0.88
N SER A 245 10.81 11.18 0.35
CA SER A 245 9.77 11.59 1.28
C SER A 245 10.12 12.89 2.00
N GLY A 246 9.27 13.90 1.90
CA GLY A 246 9.43 15.13 2.65
C GLY A 246 9.40 14.92 4.17
N ASP A 247 8.63 13.95 4.69
CA ASP A 247 8.66 13.57 6.11
C ASP A 247 10.06 13.14 6.55
N VAL A 248 10.73 12.30 5.76
CA VAL A 248 12.08 11.79 6.10
C VAL A 248 13.11 12.87 5.93
N LEU A 249 13.06 13.62 4.82
CA LEU A 249 14.01 14.70 4.54
C LEU A 249 13.97 15.80 5.59
N ASP A 250 12.77 16.16 6.06
CA ASP A 250 12.57 17.14 7.12
C ASP A 250 13.13 16.64 8.47
N ALA A 251 12.86 15.37 8.80
CA ALA A 251 13.38 14.76 10.02
C ALA A 251 14.92 14.68 10.03
N ILE A 252 15.54 14.40 8.88
CA ILE A 252 17.01 14.42 8.73
C ILE A 252 17.53 15.84 8.87
N ALA A 253 16.94 16.83 8.19
CA ALA A 253 17.34 18.22 8.25
C ALA A 253 17.21 18.80 9.66
N ALA A 254 16.23 18.38 10.43
CA ALA A 254 16.03 18.75 11.83
C ALA A 254 16.95 18.01 12.82
N GLY A 255 17.78 17.06 12.36
CA GLY A 255 18.61 16.22 13.24
C GLY A 255 17.83 15.22 14.09
N ALA A 256 16.54 15.02 13.81
CA ALA A 256 15.66 14.13 14.56
C ALA A 256 15.81 12.67 14.12
N PHE A 257 16.25 12.43 12.91
CA PHE A 257 16.49 11.12 12.32
C PHE A 257 17.80 11.12 11.53
N ASP A 258 18.51 9.99 11.56
CA ASP A 258 19.66 9.70 10.72
C ASP A 258 19.39 8.39 9.97
N ALA A 259 19.82 8.32 8.70
CA ALA A 259 19.58 7.16 7.84
C ALA A 259 20.18 5.86 8.41
N THR A 260 21.25 5.96 9.24
CA THR A 260 21.87 4.81 9.93
C THR A 260 20.94 4.21 11.01
N ARG A 261 19.92 4.95 11.45
CA ARG A 261 18.88 4.49 12.40
C ARG A 261 17.73 3.77 11.72
N LEU A 262 17.73 3.69 10.38
CA LEU A 262 16.74 2.88 9.66
C LEU A 262 16.84 1.42 10.11
N GLN A 263 15.72 0.85 10.56
CA GLN A 263 15.70 -0.52 11.08
C GLN A 263 15.72 -1.55 9.94
N ALA A 264 14.78 -1.42 9.01
CA ALA A 264 14.67 -2.32 7.86
C ALA A 264 13.77 -1.75 6.77
N THR A 265 13.92 -2.29 5.57
CA THR A 265 12.97 -2.15 4.47
C THR A 265 11.89 -3.23 4.54
N LEU A 266 10.79 -3.03 3.82
CA LEU A 266 9.73 -4.04 3.72
C LEU A 266 10.25 -5.36 3.09
N ALA A 267 11.22 -5.28 2.17
CA ALA A 267 11.88 -6.46 1.62
C ALA A 267 12.61 -7.28 2.70
N GLN A 268 13.35 -6.62 3.60
CA GLN A 268 14.05 -7.30 4.70
C GLN A 268 13.08 -7.93 5.71
N LEU A 269 11.95 -7.26 5.99
CA LEU A 269 10.88 -7.82 6.81
C LEU A 269 10.27 -9.07 6.17
N CYS A 270 9.96 -9.01 4.87
CA CYS A 270 9.38 -10.12 4.12
C CYS A 270 10.34 -11.30 3.94
N ALA A 271 11.64 -11.04 3.80
CA ALA A 271 12.69 -12.07 3.72
C ALA A 271 13.03 -12.69 5.09
N GLY A 272 12.47 -12.17 6.20
CA GLY A 272 12.75 -12.66 7.55
C GLY A 272 14.14 -12.28 8.09
N THR A 273 14.87 -11.39 7.42
CA THR A 273 16.18 -10.91 7.89
C THR A 273 16.07 -9.87 9.01
N HIS A 274 14.88 -9.34 9.24
CA HIS A 274 14.54 -8.49 10.37
C HIS A 274 13.14 -8.84 10.89
N ALA A 275 13.01 -9.00 12.22
CA ALA A 275 11.76 -9.46 12.85
C ALA A 275 10.64 -8.40 12.91
N GLY A 276 10.95 -7.13 12.64
CA GLY A 276 10.02 -6.01 12.80
C GLY A 276 9.96 -5.49 14.24
N ARG A 277 8.76 -5.41 14.81
CA ARG A 277 8.52 -5.03 16.21
C ARG A 277 9.17 -6.06 17.14
N GLY A 278 9.80 -5.59 18.20
CA GLY A 278 10.34 -6.44 19.24
C GLY A 278 9.28 -7.28 19.95
N THR A 279 9.70 -8.20 20.77
CA THR A 279 8.83 -9.07 21.58
C THR A 279 8.87 -8.68 23.06
N GLY A 280 7.96 -9.22 23.86
CA GLY A 280 7.84 -8.95 25.31
C GLY A 280 7.49 -7.51 25.62
N ASP A 281 7.76 -7.08 26.85
CA ASP A 281 7.38 -5.74 27.34
C ASP A 281 8.02 -4.60 26.55
N THR A 282 9.28 -4.76 26.13
CA THR A 282 9.97 -3.76 25.30
C THR A 282 9.22 -3.58 23.98
N GLY A 283 8.93 -4.68 23.26
CA GLY A 283 8.19 -4.63 22.01
C GLY A 283 6.77 -4.09 22.16
N ALA A 284 6.09 -4.40 23.26
CA ALA A 284 4.76 -3.88 23.56
C ALA A 284 4.74 -2.34 23.70
N ARG A 285 5.85 -1.74 24.13
CA ARG A 285 5.99 -0.28 24.35
C ARG A 285 6.65 0.46 23.17
N GLU A 286 7.26 -0.23 22.21
CA GLU A 286 7.87 0.42 21.06
C GLU A 286 6.85 1.25 20.27
N ILE A 287 7.26 2.44 19.82
CA ILE A 287 6.58 3.17 18.77
C ILE A 287 7.25 2.77 17.47
N THR A 288 6.49 2.27 16.50
CA THR A 288 7.00 1.92 15.17
C THR A 288 6.45 2.90 14.15
N LEU A 289 7.28 3.33 13.22
CA LEU A 289 6.91 4.19 12.10
C LEU A 289 7.26 3.48 10.79
N PHE A 290 6.29 3.37 9.91
CA PHE A 290 6.47 2.88 8.54
C PHE A 290 6.27 4.04 7.56
N LYS A 291 7.23 4.25 6.67
CA LYS A 291 7.13 5.25 5.61
C LYS A 291 7.17 4.58 4.24
N ALA A 292 6.11 4.78 3.45
CA ALA A 292 6.00 4.30 2.08
C ALA A 292 6.05 5.45 1.08
N VAL A 293 6.72 5.24 -0.04
CA VAL A 293 6.70 6.10 -1.23
C VAL A 293 6.20 5.35 -2.47
N GLY A 294 5.95 4.04 -2.31
CA GLY A 294 5.48 3.14 -3.35
C GLY A 294 6.57 2.66 -4.31
N SER A 295 6.50 1.41 -4.69
CA SER A 295 7.46 0.74 -5.57
C SER A 295 6.76 0.10 -6.77
N ALA A 296 7.44 0.08 -7.93
CA ALA A 296 6.96 -0.63 -9.10
C ALA A 296 6.91 -2.16 -8.89
N LEU A 297 7.66 -2.70 -7.91
CA LEU A 297 7.53 -4.08 -7.46
C LEU A 297 6.12 -4.41 -6.98
N GLU A 298 5.52 -3.50 -6.21
CA GLU A 298 4.16 -3.68 -5.68
C GLU A 298 3.13 -3.73 -6.82
N ASP A 299 3.30 -2.86 -7.81
CA ASP A 299 2.44 -2.80 -8.99
C ASP A 299 2.57 -4.09 -9.82
N LEU A 300 3.81 -4.61 -9.99
CA LEU A 300 4.08 -5.86 -10.68
C LEU A 300 3.42 -7.06 -9.98
N ALA A 301 3.61 -7.18 -8.66
CA ALA A 301 3.02 -8.26 -7.87
C ALA A 301 1.48 -8.25 -7.93
N ALA A 302 0.87 -7.05 -7.91
CA ALA A 302 -0.58 -6.90 -8.05
C ALA A 302 -1.07 -7.30 -9.45
N ALA A 303 -0.38 -6.88 -10.51
CA ALA A 303 -0.75 -7.22 -11.89
C ALA A 303 -0.61 -8.72 -12.16
N GLU A 304 0.46 -9.35 -11.67
CA GLU A 304 0.65 -10.80 -11.75
C GLU A 304 -0.49 -11.55 -11.06
N LEU A 305 -0.88 -11.14 -9.86
CA LEU A 305 -1.99 -11.76 -9.12
C LEU A 305 -3.29 -11.75 -9.95
N VAL A 306 -3.61 -10.64 -10.62
CA VAL A 306 -4.81 -10.53 -11.46
C VAL A 306 -4.73 -11.46 -12.66
N VAL A 307 -3.61 -11.42 -13.41
CA VAL A 307 -3.47 -12.21 -14.65
C VAL A 307 -3.41 -13.70 -14.36
N ASP A 308 -2.72 -14.12 -13.30
CA ASP A 308 -2.61 -15.53 -12.92
C ASP A 308 -3.97 -16.09 -12.44
N ALA A 309 -4.77 -15.29 -11.72
CA ALA A 309 -6.12 -15.67 -11.31
C ALA A 309 -7.06 -15.85 -12.52
N LEU A 310 -6.95 -14.97 -13.54
CA LEU A 310 -7.74 -15.09 -14.75
C LEU A 310 -7.31 -16.30 -15.61
N ALA A 311 -6.01 -16.59 -15.66
CA ALA A 311 -5.50 -17.77 -16.38
C ALA A 311 -5.92 -19.09 -15.70
N GLY A 312 -5.90 -19.15 -14.35
CA GLY A 312 -6.38 -20.29 -13.58
C GLY A 312 -7.87 -20.55 -13.74
N ALA A 313 -8.67 -19.47 -13.85
CA ALA A 313 -10.10 -19.57 -14.08
C ALA A 313 -10.48 -20.01 -15.51
N ALA A 314 -9.56 -19.83 -16.48
CA ALA A 314 -9.75 -20.22 -17.88
C ALA A 314 -9.31 -21.67 -18.18
N ALA A 315 -8.61 -22.33 -17.25
CA ALA A 315 -8.24 -23.74 -17.41
C ALA A 315 -9.51 -24.61 -17.24
N PRO A 316 -9.90 -25.44 -18.24
CA PRO A 316 -11.05 -26.34 -18.10
C PRO A 316 -10.80 -27.31 -16.93
N GLU A 317 -11.81 -27.50 -16.08
CA GLU A 317 -11.78 -28.60 -15.11
C GLU A 317 -11.45 -29.90 -15.85
N SER A 318 -10.34 -30.51 -15.49
CA SER A 318 -9.97 -31.82 -16.04
C SER A 318 -11.08 -32.80 -15.64
N VAL A 319 -11.92 -33.14 -16.61
CA VAL A 319 -12.89 -34.23 -16.47
C VAL A 319 -12.08 -35.48 -16.16
N SER A 320 -12.13 -35.92 -14.90
CA SER A 320 -11.57 -37.20 -14.51
C SER A 320 -12.32 -38.31 -15.24
N CYS A 321 -11.73 -38.82 -16.30
CA CYS A 321 -12.21 -40.01 -16.97
C CYS A 321 -12.06 -41.16 -15.96
N GLY A 322 -13.17 -41.59 -15.37
CA GLY A 322 -13.24 -42.76 -14.51
C GLY A 322 -12.76 -43.99 -15.27
N PRO A 323 -12.17 -45.01 -14.59
CA PRO A 323 -11.66 -46.19 -15.23
C PRO A 323 -12.84 -46.97 -15.90
N SER A 324 -12.72 -47.19 -17.23
CA SER A 324 -13.62 -48.06 -17.99
C SER A 324 -13.53 -49.47 -17.43
N GLN A 325 -14.62 -49.95 -16.85
CA GLN A 325 -14.76 -51.37 -16.48
C GLN A 325 -14.77 -52.23 -17.75
N HIS A 326 -13.65 -52.89 -18.02
CA HIS A 326 -13.62 -53.98 -18.96
C HIS A 326 -14.29 -55.20 -18.32
N ALA A 327 -15.48 -55.58 -18.83
CA ALA A 327 -16.06 -56.87 -18.55
C ALA A 327 -15.28 -57.99 -19.28
N PRO A 328 -15.07 -59.15 -18.65
CA PRO A 328 -14.44 -60.28 -19.30
C PRO A 328 -15.40 -60.96 -20.30
N PRO A 329 -14.89 -61.63 -21.40
CA PRO A 329 -15.70 -62.33 -22.36
C PRO A 329 -16.32 -63.59 -21.75
N PRO A 330 -17.50 -64.03 -22.23
CA PRO A 330 -18.12 -65.29 -21.77
C PRO A 330 -17.38 -66.52 -22.32
N SER A 331 -17.31 -67.56 -21.48
CA SER A 331 -16.77 -68.89 -21.74
C SER A 331 -17.47 -69.66 -22.86
#